data_b2c6cfcb134c8d42970e81bee15b5441
#
_entry.id   b2c6cfcb134c8d42970e81bee15b5441
#
_cell.length_a   1.000
_cell.length_b   1.000
_cell.length_c   1.000
_cell.angle_alpha   90.00
_cell.angle_beta   90.00
_cell.angle_gamma   90.00
#
_symmetry.space_group_name_H-M   'P 1'
#
loop_
_entity.id
_entity.type
_entity.pdbx_description
1 polymer ?
#
loop_
_entity_poly.entity_id
_entity_poly.type
_entity_poly.pdbx_seq_one_letter_code
_entity_poly.pdbx_strand_id
1 'polypeptide(L)'
;MTAALWPATLHHLRRDSPEAERLARFYGELLGDRVEALPGGEWLVAGRGRMLVVGKGAKCAVPYFALEMRDAAQLGAYRRELEQRGTAIEPSPSPLFAPGAFAVADPDGRRVVFGLPASASGTEGKTVARLQHFVCASTQLENMLAFYRDRLGLVESDRVLEDGALAAAFLRSDPEHHSFAAFRAPESRPDHHSYETGSWNDIRDWGDRMASLRIPLWWGPGRHGPGNNLFFMIEDPEGHKVEFSAELELVPRETAFRTWPHEQRTLNLWGSAWMRS
;
A
#
# COMPACT_ATOMS: atom_id res chain seq x y z
N MET A 1 10.54 -3.78 -20.74
CA MET A 1 9.37 -3.29 -19.99
C MET A 1 8.40 -4.43 -19.83
N THR A 2 8.03 -4.80 -18.62
CA THR A 2 7.07 -5.86 -18.32
C THR A 2 5.65 -5.38 -18.63
N ALA A 3 5.20 -5.59 -19.87
CA ALA A 3 3.83 -5.27 -20.24
C ALA A 3 2.79 -6.11 -19.47
N ALA A 4 3.22 -7.27 -18.93
CA ALA A 4 2.32 -8.24 -18.33
C ALA A 4 1.80 -7.85 -16.92
N LEU A 5 2.50 -7.02 -16.14
CA LEU A 5 2.00 -6.57 -14.84
C LEU A 5 0.79 -5.62 -14.94
N TRP A 6 0.74 -4.79 -15.97
CA TRP A 6 -0.23 -3.70 -16.08
C TRP A 6 -1.60 -4.13 -16.65
N PRO A 7 -2.73 -3.75 -16.04
CA PRO A 7 -2.86 -3.17 -14.71
C PRO A 7 -2.88 -4.24 -13.60
N ALA A 8 -2.44 -3.85 -12.41
CA ALA A 8 -2.61 -4.63 -11.20
C ALA A 8 -2.91 -3.69 -10.03
N THR A 9 -3.88 -4.04 -9.17
CA THR A 9 -4.34 -3.16 -8.08
C THR A 9 -4.03 -3.76 -6.72
N LEU A 10 -3.80 -2.92 -5.72
CA LEU A 10 -3.59 -3.39 -4.35
C LEU A 10 -4.91 -3.97 -3.80
N HIS A 11 -4.92 -5.26 -3.50
CA HIS A 11 -6.09 -5.99 -3.03
C HIS A 11 -6.13 -6.11 -1.51
N HIS A 12 -5.01 -6.50 -0.90
CA HIS A 12 -4.89 -6.65 0.54
C HIS A 12 -3.43 -6.61 0.97
N LEU A 13 -3.23 -6.44 2.27
CA LEU A 13 -1.94 -6.64 2.89
C LEU A 13 -2.08 -7.45 4.18
N ARG A 14 -0.97 -7.98 4.68
CA ARG A 14 -0.89 -8.63 5.98
C ARG A 14 -0.17 -7.72 6.95
N ARG A 15 -0.79 -7.53 8.11
CA ARG A 15 -0.18 -6.93 9.29
C ARG A 15 0.11 -8.01 10.32
N ASP A 16 1.33 -8.06 10.80
CA ASP A 16 1.63 -8.87 11.97
C ASP A 16 1.56 -8.04 13.25
N SER A 17 1.14 -8.69 14.31
CA SER A 17 1.00 -8.13 15.65
C SER A 17 1.22 -9.21 16.72
N PRO A 18 1.83 -8.90 17.86
CA PRO A 18 1.84 -9.79 19.02
C PRO A 18 0.43 -10.02 19.56
N GLU A 19 -0.51 -9.07 19.32
CA GLU A 19 -1.91 -9.09 19.74
C GLU A 19 -2.85 -9.04 18.54
N ALA A 20 -2.74 -10.03 17.62
CA ALA A 20 -3.41 -10.01 16.32
C ALA A 20 -4.93 -9.78 16.40
N GLU A 21 -5.64 -10.43 17.32
CA GLU A 21 -7.09 -10.25 17.49
C GLU A 21 -7.43 -8.81 17.90
N ARG A 22 -6.68 -8.22 18.83
CA ARG A 22 -6.92 -6.85 19.27
C ARG A 22 -6.71 -5.86 18.13
N LEU A 23 -5.64 -6.04 17.34
CA LEU A 23 -5.37 -5.21 16.19
C LEU A 23 -6.47 -5.37 15.11
N ALA A 24 -6.91 -6.59 14.82
CA ALA A 24 -8.01 -6.82 13.87
C ALA A 24 -9.32 -6.15 14.31
N ARG A 25 -9.68 -6.23 15.60
CA ARG A 25 -10.86 -5.56 16.15
C ARG A 25 -10.75 -4.03 16.06
N PHE A 26 -9.56 -3.47 16.31
CA PHE A 26 -9.32 -2.04 16.11
C PHE A 26 -9.61 -1.62 14.66
N TYR A 27 -9.05 -2.34 13.67
CA TYR A 27 -9.31 -2.02 12.26
C TYR A 27 -10.78 -2.24 11.87
N GLY A 28 -11.43 -3.27 12.41
CA GLY A 28 -12.87 -3.49 12.21
C GLY A 28 -13.72 -2.31 12.73
N GLU A 29 -13.42 -1.80 13.93
CA GLU A 29 -14.06 -0.62 14.49
C GLU A 29 -13.72 0.65 13.70
N LEU A 30 -12.42 0.88 13.42
CA LEU A 30 -11.93 2.02 12.65
C LEU A 30 -12.65 2.16 11.31
N LEU A 31 -12.72 1.07 10.55
CA LEU A 31 -13.24 1.06 9.18
C LEU A 31 -14.74 0.78 9.11
N GLY A 32 -15.35 0.28 10.19
CA GLY A 32 -16.72 -0.21 10.19
C GLY A 32 -16.88 -1.52 9.42
N ASP A 33 -15.85 -2.35 9.45
CA ASP A 33 -15.74 -3.57 8.67
C ASP A 33 -15.94 -4.83 9.52
N ARG A 34 -16.30 -5.93 8.84
CA ARG A 34 -16.43 -7.26 9.44
C ARG A 34 -15.06 -7.79 9.84
N VAL A 35 -15.01 -8.42 11.03
CA VAL A 35 -13.82 -9.11 11.53
C VAL A 35 -14.14 -10.60 11.64
N GLU A 36 -13.34 -11.45 10.99
CA GLU A 36 -13.52 -12.90 10.95
C GLU A 36 -12.22 -13.62 11.31
N ALA A 37 -12.33 -14.72 12.04
CA ALA A 37 -11.20 -15.61 12.24
C ALA A 37 -10.94 -16.44 10.97
N LEU A 38 -9.69 -16.51 10.56
CA LEU A 38 -9.22 -17.39 9.48
C LEU A 38 -8.57 -18.65 10.05
N PRO A 39 -8.48 -19.73 9.24
CA PRO A 39 -7.67 -20.90 9.61
C PRO A 39 -6.22 -20.49 9.94
N GLY A 40 -5.61 -21.15 10.92
CA GLY A 40 -4.22 -20.86 11.30
C GLY A 40 -4.05 -19.75 12.35
N GLY A 41 -5.14 -19.21 12.90
CA GLY A 41 -5.10 -18.18 13.96
C GLY A 41 -4.88 -16.77 13.44
N GLU A 42 -5.15 -16.54 12.16
CA GLU A 42 -5.19 -15.22 11.54
C GLU A 42 -6.60 -14.61 11.61
N TRP A 43 -6.69 -13.33 11.35
CA TRP A 43 -7.93 -12.57 11.33
C TRP A 43 -8.07 -11.83 10.00
N LEU A 44 -9.25 -11.84 9.43
CA LEU A 44 -9.61 -11.03 8.27
C LEU A 44 -10.47 -9.84 8.71
N VAL A 45 -10.04 -8.65 8.33
CA VAL A 45 -10.87 -7.44 8.37
C VAL A 45 -11.29 -7.17 6.94
N ALA A 46 -12.58 -7.22 6.65
CA ALA A 46 -13.09 -7.13 5.29
C ALA A 46 -14.26 -6.16 5.16
N GLY A 47 -14.12 -5.24 4.24
CA GLY A 47 -15.13 -4.28 3.84
C GLY A 47 -15.13 -4.04 2.33
N ARG A 48 -15.89 -3.05 1.89
CA ARG A 48 -16.04 -2.74 0.47
C ARG A 48 -14.72 -2.21 -0.12
N GLY A 49 -14.08 -3.00 -0.98
CA GLY A 49 -12.84 -2.64 -1.69
C GLY A 49 -11.60 -2.62 -0.80
N ARG A 50 -11.66 -3.22 0.39
CA ARG A 50 -10.52 -3.28 1.31
C ARG A 50 -10.52 -4.58 2.11
N MET A 51 -9.35 -5.16 2.23
CA MET A 51 -9.13 -6.35 3.06
C MET A 51 -7.77 -6.23 3.75
N LEU A 52 -7.74 -6.64 5.01
CA LEU A 52 -6.55 -6.69 5.83
C LEU A 52 -6.49 -8.05 6.51
N VAL A 53 -5.41 -8.78 6.30
CA VAL A 53 -5.11 -9.99 7.07
C VAL A 53 -4.26 -9.59 8.27
N VAL A 54 -4.65 -9.99 9.47
CA VAL A 54 -3.89 -9.74 10.69
C VAL A 54 -3.44 -11.07 11.27
N GLY A 55 -2.14 -11.27 11.40
CA GLY A 55 -1.53 -12.50 11.92
C GLY A 55 -0.67 -12.23 13.14
N LYS A 56 -0.34 -13.33 13.87
CA LYS A 56 0.59 -13.25 14.98
C LYS A 56 2.02 -13.09 14.46
N GLY A 57 2.74 -12.09 14.98
CA GLY A 57 4.12 -11.81 14.58
C GLY A 57 4.69 -10.57 15.23
N ALA A 58 5.71 -10.01 14.61
CA ALA A 58 6.38 -8.82 15.13
C ALA A 58 5.47 -7.58 15.02
N LYS A 59 5.59 -6.69 16.01
CA LYS A 59 4.89 -5.42 16.05
C LYS A 59 5.17 -4.61 14.78
N CYS A 60 4.13 -4.01 14.20
CA CYS A 60 4.18 -3.17 13.01
C CYS A 60 4.69 -3.85 11.73
N ALA A 61 4.93 -5.16 11.71
CA ALA A 61 5.42 -5.81 10.50
C ALA A 61 4.34 -5.93 9.41
N VAL A 62 4.76 -5.81 8.16
CA VAL A 62 3.97 -6.10 6.96
C VAL A 62 4.74 -7.16 6.15
N PRO A 63 4.51 -8.45 6.43
CA PRO A 63 5.23 -9.54 5.77
C PRO A 63 4.98 -9.59 4.26
N TYR A 64 3.79 -9.19 3.83
CA TYR A 64 3.44 -9.08 2.42
C TYR A 64 2.34 -8.07 2.15
N PHE A 65 2.30 -7.60 0.92
CA PHE A 65 1.14 -6.99 0.29
C PHE A 65 0.84 -7.68 -1.03
N ALA A 66 -0.42 -7.63 -1.48
CA ALA A 66 -0.91 -8.46 -2.56
C ALA A 66 -1.58 -7.63 -3.66
N LEU A 67 -1.14 -7.83 -4.88
CA LEU A 67 -1.65 -7.20 -6.08
C LEU A 67 -2.60 -8.16 -6.81
N GLU A 68 -3.81 -7.71 -7.04
CA GLU A 68 -4.80 -8.40 -7.86
C GLU A 68 -4.48 -8.18 -9.34
N MET A 69 -4.40 -9.28 -10.07
CA MET A 69 -4.25 -9.30 -11.52
C MET A 69 -5.63 -9.36 -12.17
N ARG A 70 -5.75 -8.87 -13.40
CA ARG A 70 -7.02 -8.81 -14.13
C ARG A 70 -7.65 -10.18 -14.37
N ASP A 71 -6.85 -11.18 -14.75
CA ASP A 71 -7.29 -12.52 -15.10
C ASP A 71 -6.16 -13.56 -15.03
N ALA A 72 -6.53 -14.84 -15.17
CA ALA A 72 -5.58 -15.95 -15.11
C ALA A 72 -4.55 -15.94 -16.26
N ALA A 73 -4.92 -15.43 -17.42
CA ALA A 73 -4.02 -15.32 -18.57
C ALA A 73 -2.91 -14.31 -18.29
N GLN A 74 -3.26 -13.14 -17.73
CA GLN A 74 -2.30 -12.13 -17.30
C GLN A 74 -1.39 -12.66 -16.19
N LEU A 75 -1.96 -13.27 -15.15
CA LEU A 75 -1.19 -13.85 -14.03
C LEU A 75 -0.17 -14.89 -14.53
N GLY A 76 -0.60 -15.80 -15.40
CA GLY A 76 0.27 -16.82 -15.99
C GLY A 76 1.35 -16.25 -16.92
N ALA A 77 1.03 -15.24 -17.71
CA ALA A 77 2.00 -14.55 -18.56
C ALA A 77 3.05 -13.81 -17.73
N TYR A 78 2.61 -13.10 -16.70
CA TYR A 78 3.50 -12.35 -15.81
C TYR A 78 4.44 -13.28 -15.03
N ARG A 79 3.92 -14.39 -14.50
CA ARG A 79 4.75 -15.41 -13.84
C ARG A 79 5.85 -15.93 -14.76
N ARG A 80 5.54 -16.35 -16.00
CA ARG A 80 6.52 -16.81 -16.97
C ARG A 80 7.55 -15.74 -17.30
N GLU A 81 7.15 -14.48 -17.42
CA GLU A 81 8.07 -13.36 -17.67
C GLU A 81 9.09 -13.20 -16.54
N LEU A 82 8.65 -13.27 -15.28
CA LEU A 82 9.54 -13.19 -14.12
C LEU A 82 10.49 -14.38 -14.05
N GLU A 83 10.00 -15.60 -14.30
CA GLU A 83 10.82 -16.82 -14.36
C GLU A 83 11.90 -16.73 -15.46
N GLN A 84 11.56 -16.26 -16.65
CA GLN A 84 12.50 -16.03 -17.75
C GLN A 84 13.59 -15.00 -17.42
N ARG A 85 13.29 -14.06 -16.55
CA ARG A 85 14.24 -13.07 -16.03
C ARG A 85 15.07 -13.58 -14.84
N GLY A 86 14.91 -14.85 -14.47
CA GLY A 86 15.60 -15.46 -13.33
C GLY A 86 15.13 -14.94 -11.97
N THR A 87 13.89 -14.44 -11.88
CA THR A 87 13.30 -14.04 -10.59
C THR A 87 12.85 -15.29 -9.84
N ALA A 88 13.29 -15.42 -8.58
CA ALA A 88 12.83 -16.50 -7.72
C ALA A 88 11.34 -16.34 -7.40
N ILE A 89 10.56 -17.36 -7.69
CA ILE A 89 9.11 -17.42 -7.42
C ILE A 89 8.88 -18.27 -6.18
N GLU A 90 8.13 -17.75 -5.23
CA GLU A 90 7.71 -18.45 -4.01
C GLU A 90 6.21 -18.78 -4.04
N PRO A 91 5.76 -19.81 -3.33
CA PRO A 91 4.33 -20.01 -3.09
C PRO A 91 3.70 -18.78 -2.44
N SER A 92 2.46 -18.47 -2.82
CA SER A 92 1.71 -17.36 -2.20
C SER A 92 1.45 -17.65 -0.72
N PRO A 93 1.77 -16.73 0.19
CA PRO A 93 1.38 -16.82 1.59
C PRO A 93 -0.06 -16.34 1.86
N SER A 94 -0.74 -15.81 0.85
CA SER A 94 -2.06 -15.20 1.01
C SER A 94 -3.17 -16.25 1.09
N PRO A 95 -4.03 -16.21 2.12
CA PRO A 95 -5.22 -17.06 2.19
C PRO A 95 -6.38 -16.54 1.32
N LEU A 96 -6.26 -15.34 0.74
CA LEU A 96 -7.35 -14.66 0.03
C LEU A 96 -7.29 -14.82 -1.49
N PHE A 97 -6.19 -15.37 -2.02
CA PHE A 97 -6.04 -15.60 -3.45
C PHE A 97 -6.29 -17.06 -3.83
N ALA A 98 -6.84 -17.24 -5.01
CA ALA A 98 -7.08 -18.54 -5.62
C ALA A 98 -5.77 -19.29 -5.92
N PRO A 99 -5.81 -20.62 -6.12
CA PRO A 99 -4.66 -21.40 -6.58
C PRO A 99 -4.03 -20.80 -7.85
N GLY A 100 -2.70 -20.82 -7.91
CA GLY A 100 -1.93 -20.18 -8.98
C GLY A 100 -1.31 -18.84 -8.59
N ALA A 101 -1.74 -18.24 -7.49
CA ALA A 101 -1.07 -17.08 -6.91
C ALA A 101 0.37 -17.42 -6.49
N PHE A 102 1.25 -16.44 -6.58
CA PHE A 102 2.66 -16.58 -6.24
C PHE A 102 3.21 -15.32 -5.58
N ALA A 103 4.40 -15.42 -5.02
CA ALA A 103 5.09 -14.31 -4.38
C ALA A 103 6.52 -14.14 -4.90
N VAL A 104 7.04 -12.94 -4.74
CA VAL A 104 8.44 -12.57 -4.98
C VAL A 104 8.93 -11.77 -3.78
N ALA A 105 10.11 -12.10 -3.23
CA ALA A 105 10.71 -11.34 -2.15
C ALA A 105 11.33 -10.04 -2.68
N ASP A 106 11.04 -8.91 -2.04
CA ASP A 106 11.71 -7.64 -2.32
C ASP A 106 13.10 -7.59 -1.63
N PRO A 107 13.93 -6.57 -1.92
CA PRO A 107 15.26 -6.46 -1.32
C PRO A 107 15.28 -6.38 0.21
N ASP A 108 14.19 -5.94 0.85
CA ASP A 108 14.05 -5.90 2.31
C ASP A 108 13.39 -7.18 2.89
N GLY A 109 13.17 -8.21 2.04
CA GLY A 109 12.62 -9.51 2.43
C GLY A 109 11.10 -9.55 2.55
N ARG A 110 10.39 -8.48 2.17
CA ARG A 110 8.93 -8.46 2.14
C ARG A 110 8.44 -9.15 0.86
N ARG A 111 7.34 -9.88 0.95
CA ARG A 111 6.77 -10.55 -0.22
C ARG A 111 5.79 -9.64 -0.96
N VAL A 112 5.98 -9.50 -2.26
CA VAL A 112 4.98 -8.97 -3.19
C VAL A 112 4.23 -10.15 -3.74
N VAL A 113 2.94 -10.24 -3.47
CA VAL A 113 2.08 -11.37 -3.86
C VAL A 113 1.25 -10.96 -5.07
N PHE A 114 1.15 -11.86 -6.05
CA PHE A 114 0.34 -11.67 -7.26
C PHE A 114 -0.68 -12.80 -7.36
N GLY A 115 -1.94 -12.45 -7.65
CA GLY A 115 -2.98 -13.46 -7.71
C GLY A 115 -4.32 -12.94 -8.17
N LEU A 116 -5.31 -13.84 -8.11
CA LEU A 116 -6.72 -13.54 -8.34
C LEU A 116 -7.48 -13.80 -7.04
N PRO A 117 -8.46 -12.99 -6.68
CA PRO A 117 -9.29 -13.24 -5.51
C PRO A 117 -9.92 -14.63 -5.54
N ALA A 118 -9.89 -15.35 -4.42
CA ALA A 118 -10.57 -16.64 -4.27
C ALA A 118 -12.10 -16.49 -4.20
N SER A 119 -12.57 -15.31 -3.77
CA SER A 119 -13.99 -14.93 -3.73
C SER A 119 -14.11 -13.44 -4.05
N ALA A 120 -15.28 -13.02 -4.52
CA ALA A 120 -15.54 -11.60 -4.73
C ALA A 120 -15.35 -10.82 -3.43
N SER A 121 -14.70 -9.66 -3.51
CA SER A 121 -14.57 -8.73 -2.40
C SER A 121 -15.94 -8.38 -1.85
N GLY A 122 -16.07 -8.30 -0.52
CA GLY A 122 -17.33 -7.94 0.13
C GLY A 122 -17.88 -6.62 -0.40
N THR A 123 -19.18 -6.61 -0.67
CA THR A 123 -19.89 -5.41 -1.14
C THR A 123 -20.48 -4.60 0.01
N GLU A 124 -20.28 -5.06 1.25
CA GLU A 124 -20.87 -4.49 2.45
C GLU A 124 -20.00 -3.35 3.02
N GLY A 125 -20.65 -2.30 3.51
CA GLY A 125 -20.02 -1.14 4.11
C GLY A 125 -20.58 0.17 3.56
N LYS A 126 -20.92 1.10 4.48
CA LYS A 126 -21.56 2.38 4.14
C LYS A 126 -20.58 3.40 3.56
N THR A 127 -19.31 3.34 3.95
CA THR A 127 -18.31 4.34 3.58
C THR A 127 -17.26 3.69 2.69
N VAL A 128 -17.09 4.24 1.49
CA VAL A 128 -16.09 3.76 0.54
C VAL A 128 -14.75 4.34 0.94
N ALA A 129 -13.79 3.47 1.21
CA ALA A 129 -12.38 3.79 1.32
C ALA A 129 -11.63 2.51 0.90
N ARG A 130 -11.14 2.48 -0.32
CA ARG A 130 -10.48 1.31 -0.90
C ARG A 130 -9.02 1.27 -0.44
N LEU A 131 -8.52 0.10 -0.07
CA LEU A 131 -7.07 -0.06 0.12
C LEU A 131 -6.37 0.25 -1.22
N GLN A 132 -5.44 1.22 -1.23
CA GLN A 132 -4.95 1.78 -2.47
C GLN A 132 -3.44 1.72 -2.61
N HIS A 133 -2.66 2.12 -1.58
CA HIS A 133 -1.21 2.02 -1.66
C HIS A 133 -0.56 1.53 -0.37
N PHE A 134 0.65 1.02 -0.53
CA PHE A 134 1.54 0.64 0.56
C PHE A 134 2.87 1.37 0.42
N VAL A 135 3.39 1.85 1.52
CA VAL A 135 4.65 2.59 1.59
C VAL A 135 5.60 1.96 2.60
N CYS A 136 6.86 1.89 2.25
CA CYS A 136 7.92 1.45 3.16
C CYS A 136 9.06 2.47 3.24
N ALA A 137 9.80 2.39 4.32
CA ALA A 137 11.11 2.98 4.48
C ALA A 137 12.18 1.91 4.24
N SER A 138 13.30 2.26 3.59
CA SER A 138 14.36 1.31 3.26
C SER A 138 15.74 1.95 3.39
N THR A 139 16.69 1.17 3.88
CA THR A 139 18.11 1.56 3.91
C THR A 139 18.76 1.45 2.53
N GLN A 140 18.10 0.78 1.57
CA GLN A 140 18.63 0.47 0.23
C GLN A 140 17.66 0.92 -0.88
N LEU A 141 17.25 2.18 -0.81
CA LEU A 141 16.19 2.74 -1.67
C LEU A 141 16.44 2.57 -3.17
N GLU A 142 17.69 2.70 -3.64
CA GLU A 142 18.05 2.48 -5.06
C GLU A 142 17.80 1.04 -5.50
N ASN A 143 18.13 0.06 -4.64
CA ASN A 143 17.85 -1.34 -4.90
C ASN A 143 16.33 -1.61 -4.93
N MET A 144 15.57 -0.96 -4.03
CA MET A 144 14.12 -1.03 -4.02
C MET A 144 13.54 -0.46 -5.32
N LEU A 145 13.96 0.73 -5.74
CA LEU A 145 13.51 1.33 -7.00
C LEU A 145 13.83 0.43 -8.21
N ALA A 146 15.07 -0.06 -8.30
CA ALA A 146 15.47 -0.96 -9.39
C ALA A 146 14.66 -2.26 -9.38
N PHE A 147 14.41 -2.85 -8.20
CA PHE A 147 13.60 -4.06 -8.08
C PHE A 147 12.15 -3.83 -8.54
N TYR A 148 11.47 -2.84 -8.00
CA TYR A 148 10.06 -2.61 -8.33
C TYR A 148 9.88 -2.13 -9.77
N ARG A 149 10.75 -1.27 -10.29
CA ARG A 149 10.67 -0.74 -11.65
C ARG A 149 11.19 -1.75 -12.68
N ASP A 150 12.44 -2.23 -12.52
CA ASP A 150 13.14 -2.96 -13.58
C ASP A 150 12.87 -4.47 -13.51
N ARG A 151 12.69 -5.03 -12.30
CA ARG A 151 12.40 -6.46 -12.13
C ARG A 151 10.90 -6.74 -12.18
N LEU A 152 10.07 -6.03 -11.39
CA LEU A 152 8.64 -6.26 -11.34
C LEU A 152 7.87 -5.51 -12.43
N GLY A 153 8.36 -4.36 -12.92
CA GLY A 153 7.76 -3.61 -14.03
C GLY A 153 6.68 -2.61 -13.61
N LEU A 154 6.72 -2.14 -12.36
CA LEU A 154 5.97 -0.96 -11.99
C LEU A 154 6.53 0.27 -12.74
N VAL A 155 5.69 1.26 -12.95
CA VAL A 155 6.08 2.50 -13.63
C VAL A 155 6.36 3.58 -12.61
N GLU A 156 7.50 4.21 -12.69
CA GLU A 156 7.85 5.34 -11.82
C GLU A 156 7.01 6.56 -12.18
N SER A 157 6.37 7.17 -11.17
CA SER A 157 5.51 8.35 -11.32
C SER A 157 6.21 9.62 -10.90
N ASP A 158 6.86 9.56 -9.74
CA ASP A 158 7.59 10.68 -9.17
C ASP A 158 8.80 10.18 -8.37
N ARG A 159 9.79 11.03 -8.21
CA ARG A 159 10.88 10.87 -7.25
C ARG A 159 11.13 12.16 -6.49
N VAL A 160 11.63 12.02 -5.28
CA VAL A 160 12.10 13.13 -4.45
C VAL A 160 13.61 13.03 -4.33
N LEU A 161 14.31 14.13 -4.54
CA LEU A 161 15.76 14.21 -4.41
C LEU A 161 16.15 15.17 -3.27
N GLU A 162 17.13 14.75 -2.47
CA GLU A 162 17.81 15.54 -1.46
C GLU A 162 19.28 15.65 -1.85
N ASP A 163 19.76 16.84 -2.13
CA ASP A 163 21.13 17.12 -2.59
C ASP A 163 21.57 16.23 -3.77
N GLY A 164 20.63 15.93 -4.67
CA GLY A 164 20.86 15.07 -5.83
C GLY A 164 20.76 13.56 -5.57
N ALA A 165 20.67 13.13 -4.31
CA ALA A 165 20.46 11.72 -3.95
C ALA A 165 18.95 11.38 -3.89
N LEU A 166 18.59 10.15 -4.19
CA LEU A 166 17.22 9.68 -4.11
C LEU A 166 16.76 9.61 -2.65
N ALA A 167 15.72 10.38 -2.29
CA ALA A 167 15.09 10.40 -0.97
C ALA A 167 13.76 9.63 -0.94
N ALA A 168 13.00 9.63 -2.05
CA ALA A 168 11.80 8.83 -2.19
C ALA A 168 11.52 8.49 -3.66
N ALA A 169 10.81 7.39 -3.89
CA ALA A 169 10.30 6.98 -5.21
C ALA A 169 8.85 6.51 -5.09
N PHE A 170 8.02 6.92 -6.04
CA PHE A 170 6.60 6.57 -6.16
C PHE A 170 6.40 5.77 -7.43
N LEU A 171 5.80 4.59 -7.32
CA LEU A 171 5.62 3.67 -8.44
C LEU A 171 4.17 3.19 -8.53
N ARG A 172 3.68 3.05 -9.75
CA ARG A 172 2.32 2.64 -10.06
C ARG A 172 2.27 1.31 -10.81
N SER A 173 1.26 0.52 -10.52
CA SER A 173 0.92 -0.72 -11.22
C SER A 173 -0.37 -0.62 -12.03
N ASP A 174 -1.03 0.53 -11.98
CA ASP A 174 -2.25 0.90 -12.68
C ASP A 174 -2.25 2.42 -12.99
N PRO A 175 -3.31 3.05 -13.53
CA PRO A 175 -3.33 4.48 -13.81
C PRO A 175 -3.27 5.42 -12.59
N GLU A 176 -3.47 4.95 -11.37
CA GLU A 176 -3.33 5.77 -10.18
C GLU A 176 -1.86 6.11 -9.92
N HIS A 177 -1.59 7.32 -9.42
CA HIS A 177 -0.23 7.88 -9.31
C HIS A 177 0.75 6.92 -8.66
N HIS A 178 0.36 6.20 -7.61
CA HIS A 178 1.20 5.18 -7.01
C HIS A 178 0.36 4.13 -6.28
N SER A 179 0.73 2.89 -6.42
CA SER A 179 0.29 1.76 -5.60
C SER A 179 1.36 1.33 -4.59
N PHE A 180 2.60 1.77 -4.84
CA PHE A 180 3.75 1.52 -3.97
C PHE A 180 4.65 2.76 -3.92
N ALA A 181 5.20 3.06 -2.73
CA ALA A 181 6.28 4.03 -2.59
C ALA A 181 7.32 3.57 -1.57
N ALA A 182 8.54 4.05 -1.73
CA ALA A 182 9.61 3.81 -0.77
C ALA A 182 10.37 5.10 -0.45
N PHE A 183 10.72 5.27 0.82
CA PHE A 183 11.50 6.38 1.33
C PHE A 183 12.85 5.91 1.87
N ARG A 184 13.89 6.73 1.74
CA ARG A 184 15.17 6.50 2.40
C ARG A 184 15.00 6.65 3.92
N ALA A 185 15.55 5.71 4.67
CA ALA A 185 15.60 5.78 6.12
C ALA A 185 16.79 4.97 6.67
N PRO A 186 17.20 5.22 7.92
CA PRO A 186 18.29 4.47 8.55
C PRO A 186 17.91 3.03 8.90
N GLU A 187 16.60 2.69 8.86
CA GLU A 187 16.07 1.35 9.12
C GLU A 187 15.00 0.97 8.10
N SER A 188 15.05 -0.27 7.61
CA SER A 188 14.01 -0.80 6.75
C SER A 188 12.79 -1.20 7.57
N ARG A 189 11.63 -0.60 7.26
CA ARG A 189 10.37 -0.83 7.98
C ARG A 189 9.17 -0.49 7.11
N PRO A 190 7.95 -1.00 7.41
CA PRO A 190 6.73 -0.41 6.90
C PRO A 190 6.62 1.06 7.33
N ASP A 191 6.14 1.91 6.44
CA ASP A 191 5.88 3.33 6.73
C ASP A 191 4.39 3.53 7.00
N HIS A 192 3.55 3.33 5.99
CA HIS A 192 2.10 3.38 6.11
C HIS A 192 1.41 2.56 5.02
N HIS A 193 0.11 2.39 5.15
CA HIS A 193 -0.78 2.02 4.07
C HIS A 193 -1.93 3.01 4.00
N SER A 194 -2.57 3.12 2.83
CA SER A 194 -3.58 4.13 2.58
C SER A 194 -4.88 3.55 2.06
N TYR A 195 -5.96 4.16 2.51
CA TYR A 195 -7.32 3.96 2.02
C TYR A 195 -7.76 5.18 1.21
N GLU A 196 -8.00 4.98 -0.10
CA GLU A 196 -8.47 6.03 -1.00
C GLU A 196 -9.98 6.15 -0.95
N THR A 197 -10.48 7.36 -0.74
CA THR A 197 -11.88 7.76 -0.76
C THR A 197 -12.21 8.55 -2.04
N GLY A 198 -13.42 9.04 -2.18
CA GLY A 198 -13.86 9.70 -3.40
C GLY A 198 -13.54 11.19 -3.49
N SER A 199 -13.51 11.92 -2.36
CA SER A 199 -13.48 13.39 -2.38
C SER A 199 -13.09 14.01 -1.05
N TRP A 200 -12.92 15.35 -1.04
CA TRP A 200 -12.77 16.13 0.19
C TRP A 200 -13.90 15.91 1.20
N ASN A 201 -15.13 15.74 0.74
CA ASN A 201 -16.26 15.50 1.65
C ASN A 201 -16.10 14.16 2.38
N ASP A 202 -15.58 13.14 1.71
CA ASP A 202 -15.29 11.85 2.34
C ASP A 202 -14.14 11.96 3.34
N ILE A 203 -13.10 12.75 3.04
CA ILE A 203 -12.00 13.05 3.98
C ILE A 203 -12.54 13.69 5.26
N ARG A 204 -13.45 14.68 5.13
CA ARG A 204 -14.15 15.28 6.28
C ARG A 204 -14.93 14.22 7.07
N ASP A 205 -15.73 13.39 6.40
CA ASP A 205 -16.58 12.39 7.05
C ASP A 205 -15.75 11.32 7.78
N TRP A 206 -14.60 10.93 7.20
CA TRP A 206 -13.62 10.08 7.87
C TRP A 206 -12.96 10.79 9.06
N GLY A 207 -12.64 12.07 8.96
CA GLY A 207 -12.14 12.87 10.08
C GLY A 207 -13.16 12.94 11.24
N ASP A 208 -14.44 13.17 10.94
CA ASP A 208 -15.54 13.14 11.93
C ASP A 208 -15.67 11.75 12.56
N ARG A 209 -15.49 10.68 11.78
CA ARG A 209 -15.44 9.32 12.32
C ARG A 209 -14.27 9.13 13.28
N MET A 210 -13.06 9.59 12.94
CA MET A 210 -11.92 9.54 13.87
C MET A 210 -12.24 10.27 15.18
N ALA A 211 -12.85 11.45 15.09
CA ALA A 211 -13.27 12.20 16.27
C ALA A 211 -14.30 11.43 17.12
N SER A 212 -15.27 10.77 16.50
CA SER A 212 -16.28 9.95 17.19
C SER A 212 -15.68 8.75 17.92
N LEU A 213 -14.61 8.18 17.36
CA LEU A 213 -13.82 7.08 17.93
C LEU A 213 -12.75 7.54 18.91
N ARG A 214 -12.58 8.87 19.10
CA ARG A 214 -11.53 9.50 19.91
C ARG A 214 -10.11 9.14 19.44
N ILE A 215 -9.94 8.95 18.13
CA ILE A 215 -8.63 8.71 17.50
C ILE A 215 -8.13 10.05 16.98
N PRO A 216 -7.02 10.60 17.51
CA PRO A 216 -6.48 11.86 17.04
C PRO A 216 -5.87 11.71 15.63
N LEU A 217 -5.97 12.77 14.83
CA LEU A 217 -5.19 12.85 13.60
C LEU A 217 -3.73 13.05 13.97
N TRP A 218 -2.86 12.21 13.41
CA TRP A 218 -1.43 12.28 13.65
C TRP A 218 -0.75 13.28 12.72
N TRP A 219 -1.19 13.36 11.45
CA TRP A 219 -0.71 14.32 10.46
C TRP A 219 -1.82 14.67 9.47
N GLY A 220 -1.85 15.94 9.01
CA GLY A 220 -2.89 16.48 8.14
C GLY A 220 -4.04 17.12 8.92
N PRO A 221 -5.19 17.45 8.25
CA PRO A 221 -5.38 17.25 6.82
C PRO A 221 -4.44 18.11 5.96
N GLY A 222 -4.12 17.63 4.77
CA GLY A 222 -3.21 18.30 3.85
C GLY A 222 -3.40 17.86 2.40
N ARG A 223 -2.50 18.35 1.54
CA ARG A 223 -2.40 17.92 0.14
C ARG A 223 -0.94 17.63 -0.18
N HIS A 224 -0.66 16.45 -0.71
CA HIS A 224 0.67 16.07 -1.17
C HIS A 224 1.05 16.79 -2.47
N GLY A 225 2.35 17.01 -2.71
CA GLY A 225 2.88 17.40 -4.02
C GLY A 225 2.86 16.21 -4.99
N PRO A 226 3.68 15.15 -4.75
CA PRO A 226 3.57 13.90 -5.49
C PRO A 226 2.20 13.26 -5.32
N GLY A 227 1.54 12.94 -6.44
CA GLY A 227 0.19 12.36 -6.44
C GLY A 227 -0.94 13.33 -6.23
N ASN A 228 -0.68 14.57 -5.77
CA ASN A 228 -1.65 15.64 -5.57
C ASN A 228 -2.90 15.25 -4.73
N ASN A 229 -2.84 14.16 -3.98
CA ASN A 229 -3.97 13.68 -3.19
C ASN A 229 -4.14 14.47 -1.89
N LEU A 230 -5.38 14.64 -1.49
CA LEU A 230 -5.78 15.04 -0.15
C LEU A 230 -5.45 13.91 0.82
N PHE A 231 -5.11 14.24 2.05
CA PHE A 231 -4.80 13.22 3.03
C PHE A 231 -4.99 13.67 4.47
N PHE A 232 -5.18 12.72 5.36
CA PHE A 232 -4.76 12.77 6.76
C PHE A 232 -4.27 11.39 7.20
N MET A 233 -3.47 11.36 8.25
CA MET A 233 -2.95 10.12 8.84
C MET A 233 -3.35 10.00 10.31
N ILE A 234 -3.53 8.76 10.74
CA ILE A 234 -3.67 8.37 12.15
C ILE A 234 -2.58 7.36 12.50
N GLU A 235 -2.42 7.08 13.79
CA GLU A 235 -1.66 5.92 14.26
C GLU A 235 -2.60 4.82 14.72
N ASP A 236 -2.30 3.57 14.35
CA ASP A 236 -2.93 2.41 14.95
C ASP A 236 -2.38 2.18 16.38
N PRO A 237 -2.95 1.28 17.20
CA PRO A 237 -2.50 1.04 18.57
C PRO A 237 -1.04 0.61 18.71
N GLU A 238 -0.40 0.23 17.62
CA GLU A 238 1.01 -0.16 17.59
C GLU A 238 1.93 0.94 17.05
N GLY A 239 1.39 2.09 16.62
CA GLY A 239 2.14 3.22 16.08
C GLY A 239 2.41 3.14 14.58
N HIS A 240 1.79 2.19 13.87
CA HIS A 240 1.81 2.17 12.41
C HIS A 240 0.87 3.22 11.85
N LYS A 241 1.30 3.93 10.80
CA LYS A 241 0.51 4.99 10.19
C LYS A 241 -0.50 4.41 9.22
N VAL A 242 -1.71 4.94 9.31
CA VAL A 242 -2.82 4.65 8.38
C VAL A 242 -3.23 5.96 7.76
N GLU A 243 -3.18 6.04 6.45
CA GLU A 243 -3.59 7.21 5.69
C GLU A 243 -5.02 7.02 5.16
N PHE A 244 -5.78 8.10 5.20
CA PHE A 244 -7.00 8.27 4.41
C PHE A 244 -6.72 9.34 3.37
N SER A 245 -6.91 9.00 2.10
CA SER A 245 -6.60 9.89 0.97
C SER A 245 -7.80 10.06 0.03
N ALA A 246 -7.75 11.09 -0.80
CA ALA A 246 -8.73 11.33 -1.86
C ALA A 246 -8.11 12.13 -3.00
N GLU A 247 -8.72 12.03 -4.17
CA GLU A 247 -8.32 12.79 -5.36
C GLU A 247 -6.92 12.44 -5.86
N LEU A 248 -6.48 11.21 -5.66
CA LEU A 248 -5.18 10.75 -6.17
C LEU A 248 -5.12 10.91 -7.69
N GLU A 249 -4.06 11.55 -8.18
CA GLU A 249 -3.86 11.85 -9.59
C GLU A 249 -3.87 10.57 -10.45
N LEU A 250 -4.54 10.62 -11.59
CA LEU A 250 -4.49 9.59 -12.61
C LEU A 250 -3.40 9.92 -13.64
N VAL A 251 -2.45 9.03 -13.82
CA VAL A 251 -1.27 9.23 -14.66
C VAL A 251 -1.23 8.18 -15.78
N PRO A 252 -1.31 8.58 -17.06
CA PRO A 252 -1.15 7.65 -18.18
C PRO A 252 0.15 6.84 -18.06
N ARG A 253 0.12 5.58 -18.51
CA ARG A 253 1.26 4.66 -18.36
C ARG A 253 2.56 5.20 -18.93
N GLU A 254 2.49 5.88 -20.05
CA GLU A 254 3.64 6.39 -20.83
C GLU A 254 4.18 7.71 -20.30
N THR A 255 3.54 8.31 -19.29
CA THR A 255 3.98 9.58 -18.70
C THR A 255 5.33 9.39 -17.99
N ALA A 256 6.28 10.24 -18.33
CA ALA A 256 7.57 10.28 -17.66
C ALA A 256 7.40 10.72 -16.19
N PHE A 257 8.27 10.21 -15.32
CA PHE A 257 8.27 10.61 -13.92
C PHE A 257 8.67 12.08 -13.74
N ARG A 258 8.15 12.70 -12.68
CA ARG A 258 8.53 14.04 -12.24
C ARG A 258 9.56 13.95 -11.10
N THR A 259 10.32 15.04 -10.94
CA THR A 259 11.30 15.16 -9.86
C THR A 259 10.92 16.31 -8.94
N TRP A 260 10.98 16.07 -7.64
CA TRP A 260 10.64 17.00 -6.58
C TRP A 260 11.82 17.21 -5.63
N PRO A 261 12.02 18.42 -5.07
CA PRO A 261 12.98 18.62 -4.00
C PRO A 261 12.50 18.00 -2.68
N HIS A 262 13.43 17.57 -1.81
CA HIS A 262 13.09 17.10 -0.46
C HIS A 262 12.86 18.28 0.49
N GLU A 263 11.65 18.78 0.51
CA GLU A 263 11.25 19.92 1.36
C GLU A 263 9.83 19.70 1.92
N GLN A 264 9.48 20.45 2.97
CA GLN A 264 8.16 20.32 3.59
C GLN A 264 7.02 20.52 2.60
N ARG A 265 7.14 21.52 1.71
CA ARG A 265 6.10 21.82 0.73
C ARG A 265 5.88 20.69 -0.28
N THR A 266 6.89 19.91 -0.60
CA THR A 266 6.72 18.69 -1.45
C THR A 266 5.83 17.67 -0.78
N LEU A 267 5.97 17.47 0.53
CA LEU A 267 5.21 16.47 1.27
C LEU A 267 3.85 16.98 1.75
N ASN A 268 3.71 18.30 2.00
CA ASN A 268 2.43 18.91 2.36
C ASN A 268 2.33 20.34 1.85
N LEU A 269 1.53 20.55 0.82
CA LEU A 269 1.30 21.87 0.23
C LEU A 269 0.59 22.85 1.18
N TRP A 270 -0.14 22.34 2.18
CA TRP A 270 -0.99 23.14 3.05
C TRP A 270 -0.38 23.49 4.41
N GLY A 271 0.72 22.87 4.79
CA GLY A 271 1.30 23.10 6.11
C GLY A 271 2.56 22.31 6.39
N SER A 272 2.80 22.04 7.67
CA SER A 272 3.97 21.28 8.10
C SER A 272 3.94 19.84 7.59
N ALA A 273 5.11 19.34 7.24
CA ALA A 273 5.27 17.97 6.77
C ALA A 273 6.01 17.09 7.78
N TRP A 274 5.66 15.81 7.77
CA TRP A 274 6.47 14.79 8.39
C TRP A 274 7.67 14.50 7.47
N MET A 275 8.81 15.10 7.82
CA MET A 275 10.07 14.84 7.15
C MET A 275 10.65 13.54 7.70
N ARG A 276 10.75 12.53 6.83
CA ARG A 276 11.35 11.24 7.16
C ARG A 276 12.87 11.39 7.18
N SER A 277 13.49 11.01 8.26
CA SER A 277 14.94 11.03 8.46
C SER A 277 15.40 9.68 8.99
#